data_47d039319dd98fea028d8135bc3186e2
#
_entry.id   47d039319dd98fea028d8135bc3186e2
#
_cell.length_a   1.000
_cell.length_b   1.000
_cell.length_c   1.000
_cell.angle_alpha   90.00
_cell.angle_beta   90.00
_cell.angle_gamma   90.00
#
_symmetry.space_group_name_H-M   'P 1'
#
loop_
_entity.id
_entity.type
_entity.pdbx_description
1 polymer ?
#
loop_
_entity_poly.entity_id
_entity_poly.type
_entity_poly.pdbx_seq_one_letter_code
_entity_poly.pdbx_strand_id
1 'polypeptide(L)'
;MKSEQAAFAERLNRLLAAKKLEASASELVPLLAKHGKVSVTTQAVSGWLNGTFMPRPANQRALAAVLNVDLNTLLTDPEPQQVRENSSRYGALSGKDELALREFATLPTAHRKLVRELISALAAGNRKRE
;
A
#
# COMPACT_ATOMS: atom_id res chain seq x y z
N MET A 1 -20.69 10.15 10.35
CA MET A 1 -19.25 9.91 10.27
C MET A 1 -18.88 8.61 10.95
N LYS A 2 -18.03 7.82 10.34
CA LYS A 2 -17.51 6.62 10.98
C LYS A 2 -16.50 6.99 12.05
N SER A 3 -16.52 6.29 13.17
CA SER A 3 -15.50 6.44 14.18
C SER A 3 -14.16 5.92 13.65
N GLU A 4 -13.08 6.34 14.28
CA GLU A 4 -11.74 5.86 13.93
C GLU A 4 -11.65 4.33 14.06
N GLN A 5 -12.25 3.78 15.10
CA GLN A 5 -12.31 2.35 15.35
C GLN A 5 -13.05 1.61 14.23
N ALA A 6 -14.17 2.15 13.78
CA ALA A 6 -14.95 1.54 12.70
C ALA A 6 -14.20 1.57 11.38
N ALA A 7 -13.55 2.68 11.07
CA ALA A 7 -12.73 2.80 9.87
C ALA A 7 -11.55 1.82 9.89
N PHE A 8 -10.91 1.69 11.05
CA PHE A 8 -9.82 0.73 11.23
C PHE A 8 -10.32 -0.70 11.03
N ALA A 9 -11.48 -1.05 11.60
CA ALA A 9 -12.06 -2.38 11.48
C ALA A 9 -12.34 -2.74 10.02
N GLU A 10 -12.90 -1.83 9.26
CA GLU A 10 -13.14 -2.05 7.82
C GLU A 10 -11.85 -2.29 7.07
N ARG A 11 -10.85 -1.48 7.34
CA ARG A 11 -9.54 -1.62 6.70
C ARG A 11 -8.88 -2.95 7.05
N LEU A 12 -8.93 -3.32 8.33
CA LEU A 12 -8.38 -4.58 8.80
C LEU A 12 -9.06 -5.78 8.14
N ASN A 13 -10.39 -5.78 8.09
CA ASN A 13 -11.15 -6.86 7.46
C ASN A 13 -10.84 -6.95 5.96
N ARG A 14 -10.69 -5.82 5.30
CA ARG A 14 -10.33 -5.77 3.87
C ARG A 14 -8.94 -6.34 3.62
N LEU A 15 -7.97 -5.99 4.47
CA LEU A 15 -6.61 -6.51 4.34
C LEU A 15 -6.54 -8.01 4.62
N LEU A 16 -7.30 -8.49 5.60
CA LEU A 16 -7.38 -9.92 5.89
C LEU A 16 -7.93 -10.68 4.70
N ALA A 17 -9.00 -10.18 4.09
CA ALA A 17 -9.58 -10.78 2.91
C ALA A 17 -8.59 -10.80 1.73
N ALA A 18 -7.84 -9.70 1.54
CA ALA A 18 -6.84 -9.61 0.49
C ALA A 18 -5.71 -10.62 0.67
N LYS A 19 -5.38 -10.95 1.92
CA LYS A 19 -4.36 -11.95 2.25
C LYS A 19 -4.93 -13.36 2.38
N LYS A 20 -6.21 -13.54 2.12
CA LYS A 20 -6.92 -14.82 2.24
C LYS A 20 -6.88 -15.37 3.67
N LEU A 21 -6.89 -14.48 4.65
CA LEU A 21 -6.94 -14.80 6.06
C LEU A 21 -8.36 -14.61 6.58
N GLU A 22 -8.75 -15.45 7.52
CA GLU A 22 -10.06 -15.36 8.14
C GLU A 22 -10.11 -14.19 9.11
N ALA A 23 -11.18 -13.38 9.05
CA ALA A 23 -11.40 -12.28 9.99
C ALA A 23 -11.96 -12.82 11.30
N SER A 24 -11.19 -13.65 11.99
CA SER A 24 -11.57 -14.33 13.20
C SER A 24 -10.55 -14.09 14.30
N ALA A 25 -11.03 -13.74 15.50
CA ALA A 25 -10.16 -13.54 16.64
C ALA A 25 -9.38 -14.82 16.98
N SER A 26 -10.04 -15.97 16.87
CA SER A 26 -9.42 -17.27 17.15
C SER A 26 -8.24 -17.56 16.22
N GLU A 27 -8.32 -17.12 14.97
CA GLU A 27 -7.26 -17.30 14.00
C GLU A 27 -6.13 -16.27 14.17
N LEU A 28 -6.48 -15.03 14.49
CA LEU A 28 -5.52 -13.95 14.60
C LEU A 28 -4.67 -14.01 15.85
N VAL A 29 -5.21 -14.47 16.98
CA VAL A 29 -4.45 -14.55 18.23
C VAL A 29 -3.16 -15.38 18.08
N PRO A 30 -3.20 -16.62 17.54
CA PRO A 30 -1.96 -17.38 17.36
C PRO A 30 -1.03 -16.75 16.30
N LEU A 31 -1.58 -16.12 15.27
CA LEU A 31 -0.76 -15.44 14.27
C LEU A 31 -0.05 -14.23 14.86
N LEU A 32 -0.72 -13.47 15.72
CA LEU A 32 -0.11 -12.34 16.42
C LEU A 32 0.99 -12.78 17.37
N ALA A 33 0.81 -13.92 18.04
CA ALA A 33 1.85 -14.46 18.90
C ALA A 33 3.08 -14.93 18.11
N LYS A 34 2.82 -15.58 16.96
CA LYS A 34 3.88 -16.15 16.13
C LYS A 34 4.65 -15.11 15.33
N HIS A 35 3.94 -14.24 14.62
CA HIS A 35 4.55 -13.27 13.70
C HIS A 35 4.71 -11.88 14.30
N GLY A 36 3.78 -11.48 15.13
CA GLY A 36 3.82 -10.16 15.78
C GLY A 36 4.52 -10.14 17.12
N LYS A 37 4.76 -11.33 17.70
CA LYS A 37 5.38 -11.51 19.01
C LYS A 37 4.64 -10.77 20.13
N VAL A 38 3.32 -10.71 20.03
CA VAL A 38 2.47 -10.10 21.06
C VAL A 38 1.45 -11.12 21.55
N SER A 39 1.13 -11.05 22.85
CA SER A 39 0.10 -11.89 23.45
C SER A 39 -1.14 -11.03 23.66
N VAL A 40 -2.22 -11.41 22.99
CA VAL A 40 -3.50 -10.68 23.06
C VAL A 40 -4.61 -11.66 23.30
N THR A 41 -5.76 -11.16 23.81
CA THR A 41 -6.93 -11.98 24.04
C THR A 41 -7.81 -12.02 22.80
N THR A 42 -8.62 -13.08 22.66
CA THR A 42 -9.60 -13.16 21.58
C THR A 42 -10.61 -12.02 21.69
N GLN A 43 -10.93 -11.60 22.89
CA GLN A 43 -11.86 -10.50 23.13
C GLN A 43 -11.31 -9.17 22.60
N ALA A 44 -10.03 -8.91 22.80
CA ALA A 44 -9.38 -7.71 22.29
C ALA A 44 -9.38 -7.70 20.75
N VAL A 45 -9.00 -8.81 20.13
CA VAL A 45 -8.98 -8.92 18.66
C VAL A 45 -10.39 -8.80 18.09
N SER A 46 -11.36 -9.42 18.72
CA SER A 46 -12.77 -9.29 18.32
C SER A 46 -13.21 -7.83 18.34
N GLY A 47 -12.82 -7.08 19.38
CA GLY A 47 -13.12 -5.65 19.45
C GLY A 47 -12.51 -4.85 18.31
N TRP A 48 -11.29 -5.19 17.88
CA TRP A 48 -10.65 -4.54 16.73
C TRP A 48 -11.40 -4.85 15.42
N LEU A 49 -11.84 -6.09 15.26
CA LEU A 49 -12.56 -6.52 14.05
C LEU A 49 -13.96 -5.93 13.97
N ASN A 50 -14.58 -5.67 15.09
CA ASN A 50 -15.95 -5.14 15.18
C ASN A 50 -16.00 -3.62 15.22
N GLY A 51 -14.87 -2.95 15.35
CA GLY A 51 -14.82 -1.49 15.45
C GLY A 51 -15.17 -0.96 16.83
N THR A 52 -15.09 -1.80 17.87
CA THR A 52 -15.38 -1.41 19.25
C THR A 52 -14.17 -0.77 19.91
N PHE A 53 -12.97 -1.30 19.63
CA PHE A 53 -11.72 -0.85 20.22
C PHE A 53 -10.68 -0.61 19.16
N MET A 54 -9.75 0.30 19.47
CA MET A 54 -8.57 0.55 18.66
C MET A 54 -7.39 -0.21 19.29
N PRO A 55 -6.57 -0.95 18.52
CA PRO A 55 -5.39 -1.59 19.09
C PRO A 55 -4.36 -0.56 19.50
N ARG A 56 -3.54 -0.89 20.50
CA ARG A 56 -2.42 -0.07 20.93
C ARG A 56 -1.32 -0.09 19.85
N PRO A 57 -0.41 0.90 19.83
CA PRO A 57 0.64 0.97 18.79
C PRO A 57 1.45 -0.32 18.64
N ALA A 58 1.79 -1.00 19.73
CA ALA A 58 2.51 -2.27 19.67
C ALA A 58 1.71 -3.35 18.95
N ASN A 59 0.40 -3.39 19.20
CA ASN A 59 -0.50 -4.35 18.54
C ASN A 59 -0.74 -3.98 17.08
N GLN A 60 -0.77 -2.69 16.76
CA GLN A 60 -0.86 -2.22 15.38
C GLN A 60 0.33 -2.70 14.56
N ARG A 61 1.53 -2.59 15.11
CA ARG A 61 2.75 -3.09 14.46
C ARG A 61 2.71 -4.59 14.28
N ALA A 62 2.19 -5.31 15.28
CA ALA A 62 2.06 -6.76 15.22
C ALA A 62 1.09 -7.17 14.09
N LEU A 63 -0.03 -6.47 13.96
CA LEU A 63 -0.99 -6.71 12.89
C LEU A 63 -0.37 -6.44 11.52
N ALA A 64 0.40 -5.37 11.39
CA ALA A 64 1.10 -5.06 10.14
C ALA A 64 2.08 -6.17 9.78
N ALA A 65 2.79 -6.73 10.76
CA ALA A 65 3.70 -7.84 10.54
C ALA A 65 2.97 -9.11 10.09
N VAL A 66 1.84 -9.42 10.72
CA VAL A 66 1.01 -10.58 10.36
C VAL A 66 0.50 -10.44 8.92
N LEU A 67 0.07 -9.23 8.55
CA LEU A 67 -0.47 -8.94 7.23
C LEU A 67 0.62 -8.70 6.19
N ASN A 68 1.86 -8.57 6.64
CA ASN A 68 3.01 -8.24 5.79
C ASN A 68 2.78 -6.95 4.97
N VAL A 69 2.31 -5.93 5.65
CA VAL A 69 2.08 -4.60 5.07
C VAL A 69 2.76 -3.55 5.95
N ASP A 70 2.92 -2.34 5.40
CA ASP A 70 3.43 -1.22 6.18
C ASP A 70 2.41 -0.79 7.22
N LEU A 71 2.88 -0.30 8.36
CA LEU A 71 2.03 0.24 9.40
C LEU A 71 1.12 1.35 8.86
N ASN A 72 1.66 2.19 7.97
CA ASN A 72 0.92 3.26 7.36
C ASN A 72 -0.25 2.73 6.51
N THR A 73 -0.07 1.62 5.82
CA THR A 73 -1.13 0.95 5.05
C THR A 73 -2.28 0.51 5.96
N LEU A 74 -1.93 0.07 7.17
CA LEU A 74 -2.93 -0.38 8.14
C LEU A 74 -3.68 0.78 8.77
N LEU A 75 -3.01 1.92 8.99
CA LEU A 75 -3.57 3.05 9.74
C LEU A 75 -4.26 4.10 8.88
N THR A 76 -3.94 4.17 7.60
CA THR A 76 -4.51 5.17 6.70
C THR A 76 -5.12 4.51 5.47
N ASP A 77 -6.26 5.04 5.04
CA ASP A 77 -6.84 4.63 3.77
C ASP A 77 -6.05 5.27 2.63
N PRO A 78 -5.67 4.49 1.60
CA PRO A 78 -5.07 5.10 0.42
C PRO A 78 -6.11 5.99 -0.26
N GLU A 79 -5.68 7.17 -0.69
CA GLU A 79 -6.56 8.00 -1.49
C GLU A 79 -6.73 7.36 -2.86
N PRO A 80 -7.94 6.94 -3.24
CA PRO A 80 -8.15 6.17 -4.46
C PRO A 80 -7.64 6.88 -5.71
N GLN A 81 -7.73 8.19 -5.72
CA GLN A 81 -7.34 9.00 -6.87
C GLN A 81 -5.83 9.03 -7.06
N GLN A 82 -5.06 9.17 -5.97
CA GLN A 82 -3.60 9.13 -6.03
C GLN A 82 -3.08 7.76 -6.45
N VAL A 83 -3.68 6.70 -5.95
CA VAL A 83 -3.30 5.33 -6.31
C VAL A 83 -3.53 5.10 -7.79
N ARG A 84 -4.65 5.59 -8.34
CA ARG A 84 -4.95 5.46 -9.77
C ARG A 84 -3.97 6.24 -10.63
N GLU A 85 -3.63 7.47 -10.25
CA GLU A 85 -2.67 8.28 -10.98
C GLU A 85 -1.30 7.62 -10.98
N ASN A 86 -0.85 7.15 -9.85
CA ASN A 86 0.44 6.47 -9.74
C ASN A 86 0.47 5.19 -10.57
N SER A 87 -0.60 4.41 -10.54
CA SER A 87 -0.70 3.19 -11.34
C SER A 87 -0.69 3.49 -12.83
N SER A 88 -1.40 4.53 -13.28
CA SER A 88 -1.44 4.87 -14.71
C SER A 88 -0.12 5.47 -15.20
N ARG A 89 0.59 6.21 -14.33
CA ARG A 89 1.88 6.82 -14.71
C ARG A 89 3.03 5.84 -14.65
N TYR A 90 3.09 5.00 -13.64
CA TYR A 90 4.28 4.22 -13.33
C TYR A 90 4.04 2.72 -13.26
N GLY A 91 2.81 2.27 -13.38
CA GLY A 91 2.47 0.86 -13.24
C GLY A 91 3.10 -0.05 -14.29
N ALA A 92 3.40 0.51 -15.47
CA ALA A 92 4.04 -0.21 -16.56
C ALA A 92 5.55 -0.07 -16.59
N LEU A 93 6.13 0.75 -15.70
CA LEU A 93 7.57 1.01 -15.69
C LEU A 93 8.33 -0.10 -14.98
N SER A 94 9.39 -0.58 -15.61
CA SER A 94 10.34 -1.49 -14.98
C SER A 94 11.31 -0.72 -14.09
N GLY A 95 12.11 -1.44 -13.29
CA GLY A 95 13.17 -0.83 -12.50
C GLY A 95 14.18 -0.06 -13.34
N LYS A 96 14.43 -0.54 -14.55
CA LYS A 96 15.34 0.14 -15.51
C LYS A 96 14.75 1.47 -15.97
N ASP A 97 13.44 1.52 -16.20
CA ASP A 97 12.76 2.75 -16.61
C ASP A 97 12.76 3.79 -15.49
N GLU A 98 12.57 3.36 -14.26
CA GLU A 98 12.65 4.24 -13.10
C GLU A 98 14.05 4.82 -12.94
N LEU A 99 15.07 4.01 -13.11
CA LEU A 99 16.46 4.44 -13.05
C LEU A 99 16.75 5.46 -14.15
N ALA A 100 16.27 5.21 -15.36
CA ALA A 100 16.43 6.14 -16.48
C ALA A 100 15.79 7.50 -16.20
N LEU A 101 14.61 7.51 -15.55
CA LEU A 101 13.95 8.75 -15.16
C LEU A 101 14.76 9.53 -14.12
N ARG A 102 15.37 8.84 -13.17
CA ARG A 102 16.24 9.48 -12.18
C ARG A 102 17.49 10.07 -12.82
N GLU A 103 18.11 9.33 -13.73
CA GLU A 103 19.26 9.81 -14.48
C GLU A 103 18.91 11.02 -15.34
N PHE A 104 17.73 11.00 -15.96
CA PHE A 104 17.23 12.12 -16.75
C PHE A 104 17.13 13.38 -15.88
N ALA A 105 16.65 13.27 -14.65
CA ALA A 105 16.50 14.41 -13.74
C ALA A 105 17.85 15.02 -13.35
N THR A 106 18.95 14.26 -13.42
CA THR A 106 20.29 14.75 -13.07
C THR A 106 21.05 15.36 -14.26
N LEU A 107 20.50 15.22 -15.49
CA LEU A 107 21.17 15.74 -16.68
C LEU A 107 21.11 17.27 -16.75
N PRO A 108 22.12 17.90 -17.38
CA PRO A 108 22.07 19.34 -17.68
C PRO A 108 20.86 19.69 -18.55
N THR A 109 20.42 20.95 -18.47
CA THR A 109 19.21 21.42 -19.16
C THR A 109 19.26 21.14 -20.68
N ALA A 110 20.42 21.35 -21.32
CA ALA A 110 20.58 21.10 -22.74
C ALA A 110 20.36 19.63 -23.10
N HIS A 111 20.91 18.73 -22.30
CA HIS A 111 20.76 17.28 -22.52
C HIS A 111 19.32 16.81 -22.26
N ARG A 112 18.66 17.38 -21.25
CA ARG A 112 17.25 17.06 -20.99
C ARG A 112 16.36 17.46 -22.14
N LYS A 113 16.64 18.59 -22.77
CA LYS A 113 15.90 19.05 -23.94
C LYS A 113 16.03 18.05 -25.10
N LEU A 114 17.24 17.59 -25.37
CA LEU A 114 17.47 16.60 -26.43
C LEU A 114 16.72 15.30 -26.17
N VAL A 115 16.75 14.81 -24.93
CA VAL A 115 16.05 13.57 -24.56
C VAL A 115 14.54 13.76 -24.73
N ARG A 116 14.00 14.90 -24.32
CA ARG A 116 12.56 15.18 -24.49
C ARG A 116 12.15 15.23 -25.95
N GLU A 117 12.97 15.81 -26.81
CA GLU A 117 12.73 15.85 -28.24
C GLU A 117 12.71 14.44 -28.83
N LEU A 118 13.66 13.60 -28.40
CA LEU A 118 13.73 12.21 -28.84
C LEU A 118 12.49 11.42 -28.40
N ILE A 119 12.07 11.58 -27.16
CA ILE A 119 10.86 10.92 -26.65
C ILE A 119 9.63 11.35 -27.44
N SER A 120 9.50 12.64 -27.71
CA SER A 120 8.38 13.17 -28.51
C SER A 120 8.35 12.61 -29.92
N ALA A 121 9.52 12.50 -30.56
CA ALA A 121 9.64 11.94 -31.90
C ALA A 121 9.25 10.46 -31.93
N LEU A 122 9.68 9.69 -30.94
CA LEU A 122 9.33 8.27 -30.85
C LEU A 122 7.85 8.06 -30.57
N ALA A 123 7.28 8.87 -29.69
CA ALA A 123 5.85 8.80 -29.38
C ALA A 123 4.99 9.15 -30.58
N ALA A 124 5.39 10.18 -31.36
CA ALA A 124 4.71 10.55 -32.59
C ALA A 124 4.78 9.44 -33.64
N GLY A 125 5.91 8.79 -33.75
CA GLY A 125 6.09 7.65 -34.65
C GLY A 125 5.17 6.49 -34.31
N ASN A 126 5.02 6.18 -33.02
CA ASN A 126 4.13 5.14 -32.56
C ASN A 126 2.65 5.47 -32.83
N ARG A 127 2.27 6.73 -32.69
CA ARG A 127 0.89 7.16 -32.98
C ARG A 127 0.57 7.00 -34.46
N LYS A 128 1.50 7.24 -35.35
CA LYS A 128 1.30 7.09 -36.78
C LYS A 128 1.15 5.64 -37.22
N ARG A 129 1.63 4.71 -36.45
CA ARG A 129 1.53 3.27 -36.76
C ARG A 129 0.21 2.65 -36.36
N GLU A 130 -0.53 3.31 -35.50
CA GLU A 130 -1.87 2.91 -35.11
C GLU A 130 -2.88 3.51 -36.10
#